data_44cc698c38a9228bdc055423a5de6676
#
_entry.id   44cc698c38a9228bdc055423a5de6676
#
_cell.length_a   1.000
_cell.length_b   1.000
_cell.length_c   1.000
_cell.angle_alpha   90.00
_cell.angle_beta   90.00
_cell.angle_gamma   90.00
#
_symmetry.space_group_name_H-M   'P 1'
#
loop_
_entity.id
_entity.type
_entity.pdbx_description
1 polymer ?
#
loop_
_entity_poly.entity_id
_entity_poly.type
_entity_poly.pdbx_seq_one_letter_code
_entity_poly.pdbx_strand_id
1 'polypeptide(L)'
;MRMRAAQFSGGKAGLVPAIHALVFGCKKDVDARDKPGHDVEGHAITAVTIFAAAIPSLLVSSPAHADLKLCNRMSYVVEAAIGIDDKSATATRGWFRIDPAACRVVATGTIAADRILLHARSLPVYGASPAPQNGTDNLCIAPKDFVIAGRDCRGSQTAVPFTEIKPSTGEDGHQVAYLAESAEYDDEQARLAAIQRLLVIAGYDAAPIDGVDGPKTQNALAAFLKARGLGADAVQAPNFFETMIAAVETPSATGLTWCNDTQYRVMASIATDDGKTITSRGWYRIEPGKCLHPDVTGQPRRIFSFAEAVDSTGRTIKINSRPLNWGGSTMLCTREAQFEFTEQGDCGPRGLNASGYERIDMAAGAGKTIRFGMP
;
A
#
# COMPACT_ATOMS: atom_id res chain seq x y z
N MET A 1 -56.74 -0.30 7.77
CA MET A 1 -55.68 0.72 7.74
C MET A 1 -54.71 0.37 6.62
N ARG A 2 -54.78 1.08 5.50
CA ARG A 2 -54.06 0.78 4.24
C ARG A 2 -52.68 1.41 4.30
N MET A 3 -51.58 0.61 4.24
CA MET A 3 -50.23 1.12 4.00
C MET A 3 -49.95 1.11 2.48
N ARG A 4 -49.59 2.26 1.97
CA ARG A 4 -49.18 2.46 0.59
C ARG A 4 -47.75 1.96 0.39
N ALA A 5 -47.53 1.15 -0.61
CA ALA A 5 -46.22 0.82 -1.13
C ALA A 5 -45.70 1.99 -1.96
N ALA A 6 -44.51 2.49 -1.65
CA ALA A 6 -43.78 3.41 -2.50
C ALA A 6 -42.94 2.58 -3.47
N GLN A 7 -43.26 2.71 -4.77
CA GLN A 7 -42.44 2.22 -5.86
C GLN A 7 -41.23 3.18 -6.02
N PHE A 8 -40.04 2.66 -5.81
CA PHE A 8 -38.81 3.33 -6.28
C PHE A 8 -38.44 2.73 -7.64
N SER A 9 -38.53 3.60 -8.62
CA SER A 9 -38.08 3.39 -10.00
C SER A 9 -36.58 3.15 -10.04
N GLY A 10 -36.17 2.10 -10.79
CA GLY A 10 -34.79 1.71 -10.95
C GLY A 10 -33.97 2.70 -11.76
N GLY A 11 -32.91 3.18 -11.17
CA GLY A 11 -31.77 3.77 -11.84
C GLY A 11 -30.62 2.79 -11.79
N LYS A 12 -30.32 2.12 -12.91
CA LYS A 12 -29.10 1.37 -13.07
C LYS A 12 -27.94 2.35 -13.24
N ALA A 13 -27.23 2.63 -12.17
CA ALA A 13 -25.88 3.20 -12.26
C ALA A 13 -24.90 2.07 -11.91
N GLY A 14 -24.31 1.48 -12.93
CA GLY A 14 -23.16 0.60 -12.76
C GLY A 14 -21.96 1.42 -12.35
N LEU A 15 -21.67 1.47 -11.07
CA LEU A 15 -20.43 1.98 -10.53
C LEU A 15 -19.32 0.99 -10.88
N VAL A 16 -18.41 1.39 -11.74
CA VAL A 16 -17.13 0.72 -11.98
C VAL A 16 -16.13 1.39 -11.02
N PRO A 17 -15.77 0.77 -9.90
CA PRO A 17 -14.73 1.32 -9.05
C PRO A 17 -13.36 0.98 -9.64
N ALA A 18 -12.51 1.96 -9.73
CA ALA A 18 -11.06 1.93 -9.73
C ALA A 18 -10.29 2.35 -10.98
N ILE A 19 -10.90 2.90 -12.03
CA ILE A 19 -10.11 3.62 -13.04
C ILE A 19 -10.91 4.87 -13.45
N HIS A 20 -10.64 6.00 -12.79
CA HIS A 20 -11.12 7.29 -13.20
C HIS A 20 -9.95 8.14 -13.70
N ALA A 21 -10.05 8.61 -14.93
CA ALA A 21 -9.25 9.72 -15.41
C ALA A 21 -9.92 11.02 -14.93
N LEU A 22 -9.46 11.56 -13.81
CA LEU A 22 -9.90 12.88 -13.31
C LEU A 22 -8.82 13.92 -13.61
N VAL A 23 -9.25 14.95 -14.32
CA VAL A 23 -8.45 16.13 -14.65
C VAL A 23 -8.52 17.10 -13.48
N PHE A 24 -7.42 17.24 -12.72
CA PHE A 24 -7.21 18.39 -11.83
C PHE A 24 -5.79 18.91 -11.97
N GLY A 25 -5.70 20.20 -12.28
CA GLY A 25 -4.43 20.90 -12.41
C GLY A 25 -3.78 21.19 -11.07
N CYS A 26 -2.53 20.83 -10.92
CA CYS A 26 -1.65 21.33 -9.85
C CYS A 26 -1.24 22.77 -10.18
N LYS A 27 -1.70 23.76 -9.43
CA LYS A 27 -1.09 25.08 -9.39
C LYS A 27 0.20 25.00 -8.57
N LYS A 28 1.33 25.20 -9.20
CA LYS A 28 2.56 25.60 -8.51
C LYS A 28 2.71 27.11 -8.63
N ASP A 29 2.49 27.82 -7.54
CA ASP A 29 2.96 29.18 -7.38
C ASP A 29 4.46 29.14 -7.08
N VAL A 30 5.28 29.59 -8.02
CA VAL A 30 6.70 29.81 -7.82
C VAL A 30 6.88 31.31 -7.63
N ASP A 31 6.97 31.76 -6.37
CA ASP A 31 7.42 33.09 -6.02
C ASP A 31 8.91 33.26 -6.34
N ALA A 32 9.19 33.97 -7.41
CA ALA A 32 10.50 34.53 -7.69
C ALA A 32 10.66 35.84 -6.92
N ARG A 33 11.46 35.83 -5.84
CA ARG A 33 11.92 37.05 -5.17
C ARG A 33 13.09 37.65 -5.92
N ASP A 34 12.84 38.80 -6.53
CA ASP A 34 13.82 39.75 -6.96
C ASP A 34 14.75 40.23 -5.83
N LYS A 35 16.01 40.38 -6.14
CA LYS A 35 16.93 41.26 -5.39
C LYS A 35 17.56 42.30 -6.32
N PRO A 36 17.64 43.57 -5.87
CA PRO A 36 18.09 44.67 -6.68
C PRO A 36 19.60 44.98 -6.50
N GLY A 37 20.13 45.63 -7.50
CA GLY A 37 21.07 46.68 -7.35
C GLY A 37 22.55 46.41 -7.59
N HIS A 38 23.07 46.98 -8.63
CA HIS A 38 24.14 47.99 -8.49
C HIS A 38 24.34 48.73 -9.81
N ASP A 39 24.26 50.06 -9.70
CA ASP A 39 24.61 51.05 -10.71
C ASP A 39 26.12 51.01 -11.03
N VAL A 40 26.51 51.21 -12.30
CA VAL A 40 27.72 51.91 -12.71
C VAL A 40 27.50 52.60 -14.04
N GLU A 41 27.93 53.88 -14.04
CA GLU A 41 27.84 54.90 -15.05
C GLU A 41 28.47 54.60 -16.41
N GLY A 42 27.87 55.15 -17.37
CA GLY A 42 28.20 55.84 -18.58
C GLY A 42 29.52 55.63 -19.31
N HIS A 43 29.36 55.41 -20.62
CA HIS A 43 30.11 56.14 -21.67
C HIS A 43 29.42 55.96 -23.00
N ALA A 44 29.13 57.09 -23.62
CA ALA A 44 28.67 57.20 -24.99
C ALA A 44 29.72 56.64 -25.95
N ILE A 45 29.31 56.13 -27.11
CA ILE A 45 29.85 56.41 -28.44
C ILE A 45 29.32 55.45 -29.50
N THR A 46 28.89 56.08 -30.59
CA THR A 46 28.89 55.64 -32.00
C THR A 46 27.83 54.66 -32.46
N ALA A 47 26.87 55.19 -33.19
CA ALA A 47 25.95 54.46 -34.05
C ALA A 47 26.69 53.72 -35.15
N VAL A 48 26.56 52.38 -35.12
CA VAL A 48 26.84 51.50 -36.25
C VAL A 48 25.53 50.88 -36.68
N THR A 49 25.07 51.29 -37.83
CA THR A 49 23.88 50.76 -38.49
C THR A 49 24.20 49.34 -38.95
N ILE A 50 23.78 48.33 -38.16
CA ILE A 50 23.86 46.94 -38.59
C ILE A 50 22.51 46.60 -39.22
N PHE A 51 22.51 46.29 -40.52
CA PHE A 51 21.43 45.66 -41.24
C PHE A 51 21.11 44.31 -40.55
N ALA A 52 20.07 44.25 -39.78
CA ALA A 52 19.55 42.99 -39.23
C ALA A 52 18.89 42.21 -40.38
N ALA A 53 19.58 41.25 -40.94
CA ALA A 53 18.98 40.21 -41.74
C ALA A 53 18.08 39.38 -40.82
N ALA A 54 16.76 39.52 -40.95
CA ALA A 54 15.79 38.69 -40.30
C ALA A 54 15.91 37.25 -40.86
N ILE A 55 16.61 36.40 -40.11
CA ILE A 55 16.58 34.95 -40.34
C ILE A 55 15.25 34.48 -39.74
N PRO A 56 14.34 33.93 -40.58
CA PRO A 56 13.13 33.30 -40.07
C PRO A 56 13.57 32.10 -39.24
N SER A 57 13.45 32.20 -37.89
CA SER A 57 13.59 31.07 -37.00
C SER A 57 12.47 30.07 -37.36
N LEU A 58 12.80 29.08 -38.16
CA LEU A 58 11.97 27.88 -38.29
C LEU A 58 11.90 27.24 -36.93
N LEU A 59 10.81 27.49 -36.21
CA LEU A 59 10.41 26.73 -35.04
C LEU A 59 10.19 25.27 -35.51
N VAL A 60 11.23 24.49 -35.44
CA VAL A 60 11.11 23.05 -35.57
C VAL A 60 10.38 22.60 -34.32
N SER A 61 9.04 22.48 -34.40
CA SER A 61 8.24 21.82 -33.41
C SER A 61 8.71 20.38 -33.35
N SER A 62 9.55 20.03 -32.39
CA SER A 62 9.82 18.63 -32.05
C SER A 62 8.47 17.95 -31.80
N PRO A 63 8.18 16.80 -32.44
CA PRO A 63 6.97 16.07 -32.12
C PRO A 63 6.99 15.80 -30.61
N ALA A 64 5.97 16.27 -29.89
CA ALA A 64 5.81 15.97 -28.48
C ALA A 64 5.62 14.45 -28.37
N HIS A 65 6.62 13.74 -27.87
CA HIS A 65 6.51 12.33 -27.58
C HIS A 65 5.60 12.17 -26.37
N ALA A 66 4.36 11.76 -26.59
CA ALA A 66 3.36 11.55 -25.55
C ALA A 66 3.55 10.17 -24.92
N ASP A 67 4.48 10.06 -23.97
CA ASP A 67 4.64 8.84 -23.18
C ASP A 67 3.36 8.52 -22.40
N LEU A 68 3.10 7.24 -22.15
CA LEU A 68 2.03 6.80 -21.23
C LEU A 68 2.58 6.66 -19.81
N LYS A 69 1.99 7.42 -18.90
CA LYS A 69 2.25 7.35 -17.47
C LYS A 69 1.07 6.69 -16.76
N LEU A 70 1.36 5.75 -15.86
CA LEU A 70 0.41 5.25 -14.88
C LEU A 70 0.75 5.85 -13.52
N CYS A 71 -0.24 6.47 -12.87
CA CYS A 71 -0.12 7.09 -11.55
C CYS A 71 -0.94 6.30 -10.53
N ASN A 72 -0.38 6.04 -9.36
CA ASN A 72 -1.01 5.21 -8.34
C ASN A 72 -1.62 6.07 -7.21
N ARG A 73 -2.94 6.17 -7.17
CA ARG A 73 -3.73 6.80 -6.10
C ARG A 73 -4.39 5.77 -5.18
N MET A 74 -3.85 4.57 -5.12
CA MET A 74 -4.30 3.54 -4.18
C MET A 74 -3.43 3.53 -2.94
N SER A 75 -3.97 3.05 -1.84
CA SER A 75 -3.22 2.82 -0.59
C SER A 75 -2.40 1.52 -0.62
N TYR A 76 -2.01 1.07 -1.80
CA TYR A 76 -1.25 -0.17 -2.04
C TYR A 76 -0.12 0.10 -3.01
N VAL A 77 1.05 -0.50 -2.78
CA VAL A 77 2.04 -0.64 -3.83
C VAL A 77 1.50 -1.66 -4.84
N VAL A 78 1.47 -1.29 -6.09
CA VAL A 78 0.92 -2.13 -7.16
C VAL A 78 1.97 -2.54 -8.17
N GLU A 79 1.72 -3.67 -8.83
CA GLU A 79 2.38 -4.09 -10.05
C GLU A 79 1.36 -4.04 -11.19
N ALA A 80 1.66 -3.26 -12.21
CA ALA A 80 0.81 -3.06 -13.36
C ALA A 80 1.38 -3.74 -14.62
N ALA A 81 0.49 -4.22 -15.47
CA ALA A 81 0.80 -4.70 -16.81
C ALA A 81 -0.10 -3.96 -17.81
N ILE A 82 0.48 -3.49 -18.92
CA ILE A 82 -0.26 -2.86 -20.01
C ILE A 82 -0.45 -3.83 -21.14
N GLY A 83 -1.62 -3.74 -21.79
CA GLY A 83 -1.91 -4.37 -23.06
C GLY A 83 -2.12 -3.29 -24.12
N ILE A 84 -1.51 -3.46 -25.26
CA ILE A 84 -1.70 -2.62 -26.44
C ILE A 84 -2.35 -3.48 -27.50
N ASP A 85 -3.51 -3.04 -27.97
CA ASP A 85 -4.33 -3.77 -28.92
C ASP A 85 -4.64 -2.85 -30.10
N ASP A 86 -4.10 -3.19 -31.24
CA ASP A 86 -4.51 -2.67 -32.53
C ASP A 86 -5.16 -3.81 -33.31
N LYS A 87 -6.04 -3.55 -34.23
CA LYS A 87 -6.84 -4.56 -34.97
C LYS A 87 -6.00 -5.70 -35.57
N SER A 88 -4.70 -5.51 -35.72
CA SER A 88 -3.78 -6.44 -36.35
C SER A 88 -2.91 -7.22 -35.37
N ALA A 89 -2.61 -6.64 -34.21
CA ALA A 89 -1.70 -7.20 -33.22
C ALA A 89 -2.07 -6.82 -31.81
N THR A 90 -1.82 -7.72 -30.86
CA THR A 90 -1.95 -7.48 -29.44
C THR A 90 -0.62 -7.80 -28.76
N ALA A 91 -0.20 -6.94 -27.84
CA ALA A 91 0.99 -7.19 -27.02
C ALA A 91 0.72 -6.80 -25.57
N THR A 92 1.32 -7.54 -24.65
CA THR A 92 1.29 -7.20 -23.21
C THR A 92 2.70 -7.03 -22.68
N ARG A 93 2.86 -6.11 -21.71
CA ARG A 93 4.13 -5.84 -21.05
C ARG A 93 3.89 -5.56 -19.56
N GLY A 94 4.69 -6.12 -18.69
CA GLY A 94 4.73 -5.93 -17.21
C GLY A 94 6.01 -6.54 -16.64
N TRP A 95 6.33 -6.40 -15.40
CA TRP A 95 5.55 -5.70 -14.38
C TRP A 95 6.12 -4.31 -14.13
N PHE A 96 5.25 -3.35 -13.99
CA PHE A 96 5.62 -2.01 -13.60
C PHE A 96 5.20 -1.80 -12.16
N ARG A 97 6.15 -1.82 -11.24
CA ARG A 97 5.87 -1.47 -9.83
C ARG A 97 5.66 0.04 -9.72
N ILE A 98 4.56 0.43 -9.07
CA ILE A 98 4.19 1.84 -8.86
C ILE A 98 3.82 2.01 -7.39
N ASP A 99 4.63 2.79 -6.68
CA ASP A 99 4.37 3.11 -5.29
C ASP A 99 3.21 4.12 -5.18
N PRO A 100 2.50 4.18 -4.04
CA PRO A 100 1.45 5.17 -3.80
C PRO A 100 1.94 6.60 -3.99
N ALA A 101 1.13 7.43 -4.62
CA ALA A 101 1.43 8.80 -5.05
C ALA A 101 2.54 8.93 -6.11
N ALA A 102 3.01 7.82 -6.67
CA ALA A 102 4.01 7.84 -7.72
C ALA A 102 3.39 7.62 -9.10
N CYS A 103 4.05 8.17 -10.12
CA CYS A 103 3.76 7.90 -11.52
C CYS A 103 4.95 7.20 -12.17
N ARG A 104 4.68 6.26 -13.09
CA ARG A 104 5.70 5.56 -13.85
C ARG A 104 5.38 5.57 -15.35
N VAL A 105 6.38 5.90 -16.17
CA VAL A 105 6.27 5.72 -17.62
C VAL A 105 6.26 4.22 -17.92
N VAL A 106 5.20 3.76 -18.57
CA VAL A 106 5.00 2.34 -18.94
C VAL A 106 5.12 2.09 -20.44
N ALA A 107 4.98 3.14 -21.25
CA ALA A 107 5.28 3.12 -22.66
C ALA A 107 5.83 4.49 -23.09
N THR A 108 6.82 4.49 -23.99
CA THR A 108 7.46 5.68 -24.51
C THR A 108 7.00 5.98 -25.93
N GLY A 109 6.88 7.27 -26.26
CA GLY A 109 6.45 7.75 -27.56
C GLY A 109 4.94 7.69 -27.75
N THR A 110 4.50 8.14 -28.93
CA THR A 110 3.07 8.12 -29.28
C THR A 110 2.59 6.70 -29.46
N ILE A 111 1.59 6.30 -28.66
CA ILE A 111 0.96 4.98 -28.76
C ILE A 111 -0.07 5.02 -29.87
N ALA A 112 0.28 4.42 -31.01
CA ALA A 112 -0.66 4.20 -32.10
C ALA A 112 -1.38 2.86 -31.87
N ALA A 113 -2.40 2.86 -31.03
CA ALA A 113 -3.21 1.69 -30.73
C ALA A 113 -4.69 2.05 -30.72
N ASP A 114 -5.55 1.11 -31.10
CA ASP A 114 -7.01 1.29 -30.99
C ASP A 114 -7.46 1.28 -29.53
N ARG A 115 -6.82 0.44 -28.71
CA ARG A 115 -7.14 0.30 -27.28
C ARG A 115 -5.89 0.12 -26.43
N ILE A 116 -5.92 0.73 -25.26
CA ILE A 116 -4.93 0.53 -24.22
C ILE A 116 -5.64 -0.20 -23.08
N LEU A 117 -5.05 -1.31 -22.65
CA LEU A 117 -5.60 -2.23 -21.67
C LEU A 117 -4.68 -2.27 -20.45
N LEU A 118 -5.25 -2.41 -19.25
CA LEU A 118 -4.52 -2.39 -17.99
C LEU A 118 -4.96 -3.57 -17.11
N HIS A 119 -3.99 -4.27 -16.55
CA HIS A 119 -4.15 -5.18 -15.43
C HIS A 119 -3.26 -4.71 -14.30
N ALA A 120 -3.77 -4.71 -13.07
CA ALA A 120 -2.99 -4.33 -11.91
C ALA A 120 -3.26 -5.28 -10.74
N ARG A 121 -2.23 -5.57 -9.95
CA ARG A 121 -2.31 -6.36 -8.73
C ARG A 121 -1.58 -5.66 -7.59
N SER A 122 -2.05 -5.81 -6.36
CA SER A 122 -1.28 -5.44 -5.19
C SER A 122 -0.20 -6.47 -4.90
N LEU A 123 0.85 -6.07 -4.19
CA LEU A 123 1.87 -7.01 -3.74
C LEU A 123 1.29 -8.05 -2.77
N PRO A 124 1.86 -9.27 -2.70
CA PRO A 124 1.38 -10.35 -1.83
C PRO A 124 1.30 -9.98 -0.34
N VAL A 125 2.13 -9.05 0.12
CA VAL A 125 2.16 -8.54 1.50
C VAL A 125 0.79 -8.02 1.97
N TYR A 126 -0.04 -7.54 1.07
CA TYR A 126 -1.38 -7.02 1.38
C TYR A 126 -2.47 -8.11 1.42
N GLY A 127 -2.15 -9.35 1.11
CA GLY A 127 -3.11 -10.44 1.04
C GLY A 127 -3.87 -10.49 -0.29
N ALA A 128 -5.21 -10.71 -0.25
CA ALA A 128 -6.02 -10.73 -1.47
C ALA A 128 -5.97 -9.37 -2.15
N SER A 129 -5.79 -9.37 -3.48
CA SER A 129 -5.68 -8.13 -4.26
C SER A 129 -7.00 -7.35 -4.19
N PRO A 130 -6.96 -6.09 -3.75
CA PRO A 130 -8.12 -5.20 -3.77
C PRO A 130 -8.35 -4.57 -5.14
N ALA A 131 -7.40 -4.72 -6.07
CA ALA A 131 -7.54 -4.18 -7.41
C ALA A 131 -8.68 -4.90 -8.12
N PRO A 132 -9.69 -4.19 -8.61
CA PRO A 132 -10.80 -4.81 -9.30
C PRO A 132 -10.30 -5.48 -10.58
N GLN A 133 -10.58 -6.76 -10.69
CA GLN A 133 -10.26 -7.59 -11.84
C GLN A 133 -11.46 -7.65 -12.79
N ASN A 134 -12.09 -6.49 -13.03
CA ASN A 134 -13.36 -6.40 -13.76
C ASN A 134 -13.18 -6.30 -15.28
N GLY A 135 -11.98 -6.53 -15.80
CA GLY A 135 -11.70 -6.49 -17.22
C GLY A 135 -12.41 -7.61 -17.99
N THR A 136 -12.79 -7.31 -19.21
CA THR A 136 -13.45 -8.27 -20.11
C THR A 136 -12.47 -8.92 -21.10
N ASP A 137 -11.30 -8.31 -21.29
CA ASP A 137 -10.28 -8.79 -22.22
C ASP A 137 -9.28 -9.68 -21.49
N ASN A 138 -9.24 -10.97 -21.83
CA ASN A 138 -8.25 -11.88 -21.27
C ASN A 138 -6.97 -11.81 -22.10
N LEU A 139 -5.87 -11.36 -21.47
CA LEU A 139 -4.54 -11.29 -22.06
C LEU A 139 -3.51 -12.02 -21.20
N CYS A 140 -2.41 -12.40 -21.83
CA CYS A 140 -1.36 -13.17 -21.16
C CYS A 140 -0.44 -12.30 -20.31
N ILE A 141 -0.13 -12.79 -19.11
CA ILE A 141 0.93 -12.30 -18.24
C ILE A 141 1.93 -13.42 -17.93
N ALA A 142 3.09 -13.07 -17.37
CA ALA A 142 4.06 -14.04 -16.85
C ALA A 142 4.42 -13.71 -15.38
N PRO A 143 4.99 -14.67 -14.62
CA PRO A 143 5.36 -14.46 -13.23
C PRO A 143 6.42 -13.37 -12.99
N LYS A 144 7.38 -13.24 -13.91
CA LYS A 144 8.45 -12.21 -13.91
C LYS A 144 8.16 -11.17 -14.98
N ASP A 145 9.01 -10.15 -15.08
CA ASP A 145 8.95 -9.13 -16.13
C ASP A 145 8.84 -9.78 -17.50
N PHE A 146 7.94 -9.27 -18.33
CA PHE A 146 7.59 -9.88 -19.61
C PHE A 146 7.24 -8.88 -20.71
N VAL A 147 7.39 -9.34 -21.94
CA VAL A 147 6.78 -8.79 -23.14
C VAL A 147 6.21 -9.99 -23.91
N ILE A 148 4.91 -10.03 -24.13
CA ILE A 148 4.22 -11.13 -24.78
C ILE A 148 3.47 -10.59 -25.99
N ALA A 149 3.70 -11.17 -27.16
CA ALA A 149 2.96 -10.88 -28.39
C ALA A 149 1.84 -11.91 -28.57
N GLY A 150 0.66 -11.43 -28.98
CA GLY A 150 -0.52 -12.25 -29.21
C GLY A 150 -1.36 -12.48 -27.95
N ARG A 151 -2.43 -13.28 -28.13
CA ARG A 151 -3.43 -13.59 -27.08
C ARG A 151 -3.32 -15.02 -26.56
N ASP A 152 -2.51 -15.86 -27.22
CA ASP A 152 -2.33 -17.27 -26.85
C ASP A 152 -1.24 -17.41 -25.80
N CYS A 153 -1.62 -17.77 -24.59
CA CYS A 153 -0.68 -17.96 -23.49
C CYS A 153 0.06 -19.30 -23.61
N ARG A 154 1.38 -19.28 -23.38
CA ARG A 154 2.26 -20.45 -23.53
C ARG A 154 3.15 -20.64 -22.29
N GLY A 155 3.46 -21.89 -21.98
CA GLY A 155 4.37 -22.23 -20.87
C GLY A 155 3.85 -21.74 -19.52
N SER A 156 4.64 -20.89 -18.84
CA SER A 156 4.29 -20.31 -17.53
C SER A 156 3.37 -19.07 -17.61
N GLN A 157 2.89 -18.73 -18.80
CA GLN A 157 1.99 -17.59 -18.99
C GLN A 157 0.57 -17.96 -18.54
N THR A 158 -0.15 -16.95 -18.01
CA THR A 158 -1.53 -17.11 -17.54
C THR A 158 -2.40 -16.02 -18.15
N ALA A 159 -3.59 -16.39 -18.61
CA ALA A 159 -4.59 -15.43 -19.07
C ALA A 159 -5.27 -14.77 -17.84
N VAL A 160 -5.28 -13.44 -17.82
CA VAL A 160 -5.93 -12.65 -16.77
C VAL A 160 -6.76 -11.53 -17.38
N PRO A 161 -7.81 -11.05 -16.68
CA PRO A 161 -8.62 -9.96 -17.18
C PRO A 161 -7.85 -8.64 -17.21
N PHE A 162 -7.96 -7.93 -18.33
CA PHE A 162 -7.50 -6.56 -18.53
C PHE A 162 -8.71 -5.65 -18.75
N THR A 163 -8.62 -4.44 -18.25
CA THR A 163 -9.63 -3.39 -18.39
C THR A 163 -9.15 -2.34 -19.39
N GLU A 164 -10.00 -1.92 -20.32
CA GLU A 164 -9.68 -0.80 -21.21
C GLU A 164 -9.57 0.50 -20.41
N ILE A 165 -8.48 1.23 -20.64
CA ILE A 165 -8.26 2.56 -20.06
C ILE A 165 -8.26 3.62 -21.15
N LYS A 166 -8.69 4.84 -20.78
CA LYS A 166 -8.67 6.02 -21.63
C LYS A 166 -7.79 7.07 -20.98
N PRO A 167 -6.48 7.08 -21.26
CA PRO A 167 -5.59 8.08 -20.71
C PRO A 167 -6.02 9.50 -21.14
N SER A 168 -5.81 10.47 -20.26
CA SER A 168 -5.97 11.90 -20.56
C SER A 168 -4.60 12.54 -20.77
N THR A 169 -4.57 13.62 -21.56
CA THR A 169 -3.34 14.39 -21.72
C THR A 169 -3.08 15.21 -20.46
N GLY A 170 -1.96 14.97 -19.80
CA GLY A 170 -1.50 15.75 -18.66
C GLY A 170 -0.93 17.12 -19.06
N GLU A 171 -0.67 17.98 -18.09
CA GLU A 171 -0.10 19.32 -18.30
C GLU A 171 1.28 19.28 -18.98
N ASP A 172 2.01 18.22 -18.77
CA ASP A 172 3.33 17.96 -19.36
C ASP A 172 3.28 17.35 -20.77
N GLY A 173 2.07 17.20 -21.34
CA GLY A 173 1.86 16.64 -22.66
C GLY A 173 1.90 15.12 -22.75
N HIS A 174 2.17 14.42 -21.64
CA HIS A 174 2.11 12.96 -21.57
C HIS A 174 0.67 12.45 -21.45
N GLN A 175 0.44 11.22 -21.87
CA GLN A 175 -0.81 10.51 -21.60
C GLN A 175 -0.77 9.94 -20.18
N VAL A 176 -1.79 10.22 -19.36
CA VAL A 176 -1.83 9.82 -17.96
C VAL A 176 -3.09 9.02 -17.67
N ALA A 177 -2.94 7.90 -16.97
CA ALA A 177 -4.04 7.16 -16.38
C ALA A 177 -3.77 6.91 -14.89
N TYR A 178 -4.83 6.94 -14.09
CA TYR A 178 -4.76 6.77 -12.64
C TYR A 178 -5.30 5.41 -12.22
N LEU A 179 -4.56 4.74 -11.32
CA LEU A 179 -5.06 3.63 -10.53
C LEU A 179 -5.64 4.21 -9.25
N ALA A 180 -6.92 3.97 -9.00
CA ALA A 180 -7.63 4.46 -7.83
C ALA A 180 -8.43 3.35 -7.15
N GLU A 181 -8.71 3.52 -5.87
CA GLU A 181 -9.61 2.65 -5.10
C GLU A 181 -10.89 3.42 -4.73
N SER A 182 -11.86 2.71 -4.14
CA SER A 182 -13.18 3.30 -3.82
C SER A 182 -13.13 4.50 -2.86
N ALA A 183 -12.02 4.69 -2.15
CA ALA A 183 -11.82 5.84 -1.27
C ALA A 183 -11.46 7.13 -2.02
N GLU A 184 -11.14 7.03 -3.32
CA GLU A 184 -10.83 8.18 -4.20
C GLU A 184 -9.79 9.15 -3.62
N TYR A 185 -8.69 8.63 -3.10
CA TYR A 185 -7.60 9.43 -2.55
C TYR A 185 -6.97 10.35 -3.60
N ASP A 186 -6.56 11.55 -3.17
CA ASP A 186 -5.55 12.33 -3.89
C ASP A 186 -4.15 11.71 -3.69
N ASP A 187 -3.11 12.33 -4.26
CA ASP A 187 -1.76 11.76 -4.22
C ASP A 187 -1.19 11.74 -2.78
N GLU A 188 -1.43 12.79 -1.98
CA GLU A 188 -0.95 12.88 -0.60
C GLU A 188 -1.70 11.89 0.30
N GLN A 189 -3.02 11.83 0.16
CA GLN A 189 -3.86 10.88 0.89
C GLN A 189 -3.51 9.43 0.55
N ALA A 190 -3.29 9.12 -0.74
CA ALA A 190 -2.89 7.77 -1.17
C ALA A 190 -1.58 7.33 -0.53
N ARG A 191 -0.58 8.25 -0.49
CA ARG A 191 0.70 7.98 0.16
C ARG A 191 0.52 7.70 1.64
N LEU A 192 -0.23 8.54 2.33
CA LEU A 192 -0.44 8.41 3.77
C LEU A 192 -1.28 7.18 4.13
N ALA A 193 -2.35 6.91 3.38
CA ALA A 193 -3.15 5.71 3.54
C ALA A 193 -2.33 4.42 3.32
N ALA A 194 -1.37 4.44 2.41
CA ALA A 194 -0.46 3.32 2.19
C ALA A 194 0.51 3.12 3.36
N ILE A 195 1.02 4.20 3.93
CA ILE A 195 1.83 4.15 5.16
C ILE A 195 0.99 3.57 6.31
N GLN A 196 -0.22 4.09 6.54
CA GLN A 196 -1.15 3.56 7.54
C GLN A 196 -1.39 2.06 7.35
N ARG A 197 -1.64 1.63 6.12
CA ARG A 197 -1.90 0.22 5.79
C ARG A 197 -0.72 -0.67 6.12
N LEU A 198 0.49 -0.29 5.71
CA LEU A 198 1.70 -1.07 6.01
C LEU A 198 2.03 -1.06 7.51
N LEU A 199 1.81 0.05 8.21
CA LEU A 199 1.94 0.10 9.66
C LEU A 199 0.96 -0.86 10.35
N VAL A 200 -0.30 -0.90 9.92
CA VAL A 200 -1.30 -1.84 10.46
C VAL A 200 -0.89 -3.29 10.20
N ILE A 201 -0.38 -3.61 9.00
CA ILE A 201 0.13 -4.95 8.67
C ILE A 201 1.35 -5.29 9.54
N ALA A 202 2.23 -4.32 9.80
CA ALA A 202 3.37 -4.47 10.69
C ALA A 202 3.00 -4.53 12.19
N GLY A 203 1.71 -4.40 12.53
CA GLY A 203 1.20 -4.49 13.90
C GLY A 203 1.18 -3.18 14.69
N TYR A 204 1.36 -2.04 14.03
CA TYR A 204 1.24 -0.72 14.67
C TYR A 204 -0.19 -0.19 14.60
N ASP A 205 -0.61 0.56 15.61
CA ASP A 205 -1.97 1.13 15.67
C ASP A 205 -2.09 2.41 14.81
N ALA A 206 -2.22 2.23 13.51
CA ALA A 206 -2.40 3.29 12.52
C ALA A 206 -3.79 3.30 11.87
N ALA A 207 -4.75 2.51 12.36
CA ALA A 207 -6.12 2.51 11.84
C ALA A 207 -6.92 3.72 12.37
N PRO A 208 -7.89 4.28 11.61
CA PRO A 208 -8.36 3.83 10.30
C PRO A 208 -7.36 4.12 9.17
N ILE A 209 -7.53 3.45 8.02
CA ILE A 209 -6.75 3.72 6.81
C ILE A 209 -7.57 4.71 5.99
N ASP A 210 -7.33 6.00 6.21
CA ASP A 210 -8.14 7.11 5.69
C ASP A 210 -7.32 8.20 4.98
N GLY A 211 -5.99 8.07 5.00
CA GLY A 211 -5.09 9.06 4.41
C GLY A 211 -5.03 10.38 5.20
N VAL A 212 -5.40 10.37 6.50
CA VAL A 212 -5.35 11.55 7.37
C VAL A 212 -4.16 11.47 8.31
N ASP A 213 -3.34 12.54 8.36
CA ASP A 213 -2.20 12.64 9.27
C ASP A 213 -2.66 13.03 10.69
N GLY A 214 -3.14 12.03 11.43
CA GLY A 214 -3.55 12.21 12.82
C GLY A 214 -2.48 11.76 13.82
N PRO A 215 -2.63 12.14 15.12
CA PRO A 215 -1.68 11.77 16.18
C PRO A 215 -1.42 10.26 16.27
N LYS A 216 -2.42 9.43 15.96
CA LYS A 216 -2.34 7.99 15.97
C LYS A 216 -1.39 7.47 14.88
N THR A 217 -1.53 7.99 13.66
CA THR A 217 -0.65 7.70 12.53
C THR A 217 0.78 8.14 12.82
N GLN A 218 0.95 9.36 13.32
CA GLN A 218 2.26 9.92 13.67
C GLN A 218 2.97 9.08 14.74
N ASN A 219 2.26 8.67 15.80
CA ASN A 219 2.81 7.83 16.85
C ASN A 219 3.22 6.44 16.33
N ALA A 220 2.37 5.82 15.52
CA ALA A 220 2.65 4.53 14.90
C ALA A 220 3.87 4.60 13.98
N LEU A 221 3.96 5.65 13.15
CA LEU A 221 5.09 5.87 12.26
C LEU A 221 6.40 6.12 13.03
N ALA A 222 6.35 6.96 14.06
CA ALA A 222 7.51 7.21 14.92
C ALA A 222 8.00 5.94 15.62
N ALA A 223 7.08 5.10 16.11
CA ALA A 223 7.39 3.81 16.71
C ALA A 223 8.05 2.86 15.70
N PHE A 224 7.52 2.79 14.47
CA PHE A 224 8.11 2.00 13.39
C PHE A 224 9.53 2.45 13.05
N LEU A 225 9.73 3.75 12.81
CA LEU A 225 11.04 4.32 12.48
C LEU A 225 12.06 4.03 13.58
N LYS A 226 11.68 4.25 14.84
CA LYS A 226 12.51 3.95 16.01
C LYS A 226 12.90 2.46 16.06
N ALA A 227 11.95 1.57 15.86
CA ALA A 227 12.17 0.12 15.89
C ALA A 227 13.14 -0.35 14.79
N ARG A 228 13.20 0.39 13.66
CA ARG A 228 14.09 0.10 12.52
C ARG A 228 15.39 0.91 12.54
N GLY A 229 15.60 1.76 13.55
CA GLY A 229 16.77 2.64 13.62
C GLY A 229 16.83 3.69 12.50
N LEU A 230 15.65 4.09 11.98
CA LEU A 230 15.51 5.05 10.89
C LEU A 230 15.27 6.46 11.42
N GLY A 231 15.80 7.46 10.75
CA GLY A 231 15.51 8.86 11.01
C GLY A 231 14.15 9.28 10.43
N ALA A 232 13.64 10.43 10.86
CA ALA A 232 12.37 10.96 10.35
C ALA A 232 12.41 11.28 8.85
N ASP A 233 13.56 11.61 8.31
CA ASP A 233 13.83 11.87 6.89
C ASP A 233 13.64 10.63 6.00
N ALA A 234 13.73 9.42 6.58
CA ALA A 234 13.51 8.17 5.85
C ALA A 234 12.13 8.11 5.18
N VAL A 235 11.13 8.79 5.76
CA VAL A 235 9.76 8.84 5.20
C VAL A 235 9.74 9.48 3.81
N GLN A 236 10.65 10.40 3.52
CA GLN A 236 10.75 11.08 2.21
C GLN A 236 11.67 10.36 1.23
N ALA A 237 12.34 9.29 1.67
CA ALA A 237 13.25 8.54 0.81
C ALA A 237 12.47 7.84 -0.33
N PRO A 238 12.99 7.82 -1.56
CA PRO A 238 12.34 7.17 -2.70
C PRO A 238 12.04 5.68 -2.48
N ASN A 239 12.84 5.01 -1.66
CA ASN A 239 12.71 3.58 -1.34
C ASN A 239 11.96 3.32 -0.02
N PHE A 240 11.24 4.30 0.52
CA PHE A 240 10.57 4.13 1.82
C PHE A 240 9.54 3.00 1.82
N PHE A 241 8.71 2.90 0.76
CA PHE A 241 7.76 1.79 0.64
C PHE A 241 8.44 0.43 0.52
N GLU A 242 9.58 0.35 -0.17
CA GLU A 242 10.38 -0.88 -0.20
C GLU A 242 10.88 -1.27 1.19
N THR A 243 11.38 -0.29 1.95
CA THR A 243 11.80 -0.49 3.34
C THR A 243 10.66 -0.98 4.23
N MET A 244 9.47 -0.38 4.11
CA MET A 244 8.30 -0.82 4.87
C MET A 244 7.85 -2.24 4.48
N ILE A 245 7.83 -2.56 3.19
CA ILE A 245 7.47 -3.89 2.69
C ILE A 245 8.47 -4.94 3.18
N ALA A 246 9.76 -4.67 3.02
CA ALA A 246 10.81 -5.56 3.53
C ALA A 246 10.71 -5.78 5.04
N ALA A 247 10.30 -4.75 5.79
CA ALA A 247 10.08 -4.85 7.22
C ALA A 247 8.92 -5.79 7.59
N VAL A 248 7.91 -5.88 6.74
CA VAL A 248 6.76 -6.78 6.94
C VAL A 248 7.05 -8.19 6.42
N GLU A 249 7.77 -8.31 5.31
CA GLU A 249 8.09 -9.59 4.67
C GLU A 249 9.27 -10.31 5.35
N THR A 250 10.19 -9.56 5.93
CA THR A 250 11.34 -10.16 6.62
C THR A 250 10.89 -10.80 7.92
N PRO A 251 11.19 -12.08 8.16
CA PRO A 251 10.98 -12.70 9.46
C PRO A 251 11.59 -11.81 10.55
N SER A 252 10.91 -11.66 11.68
CA SER A 252 11.48 -10.96 12.83
C SER A 252 12.87 -11.50 13.15
N ALA A 253 13.73 -10.70 13.77
CA ALA A 253 15.08 -11.14 14.18
C ALA A 253 15.05 -12.45 15.00
N THR A 254 13.91 -12.78 15.60
CA THR A 254 13.65 -14.04 16.30
C THR A 254 13.21 -15.18 15.38
N GLY A 255 12.83 -14.90 14.11
CA GLY A 255 12.28 -15.90 13.20
C GLY A 255 10.91 -16.43 13.60
N LEU A 256 10.20 -15.76 14.51
CA LEU A 256 8.85 -16.16 14.93
C LEU A 256 7.84 -15.88 13.83
N THR A 257 7.01 -16.87 13.51
CA THR A 257 5.93 -16.77 12.54
C THR A 257 4.64 -17.28 13.18
N TRP A 258 3.54 -16.57 12.98
CA TRP A 258 2.18 -17.03 13.30
C TRP A 258 1.43 -17.34 12.03
N CYS A 259 0.79 -18.51 11.95
CA CYS A 259 -0.07 -18.89 10.82
C CYS A 259 -1.47 -19.20 11.32
N ASN A 260 -2.48 -18.67 10.65
CA ASN A 260 -3.89 -18.92 10.93
C ASN A 260 -4.42 -20.01 10.00
N ASP A 261 -4.54 -21.22 10.52
CA ASP A 261 -5.08 -22.38 9.79
C ASP A 261 -6.60 -22.55 10.01
N THR A 262 -7.28 -21.56 10.62
CA THR A 262 -8.73 -21.57 10.83
C THR A 262 -9.47 -20.82 9.73
N GLN A 263 -10.79 -20.98 9.70
CA GLN A 263 -11.69 -20.17 8.86
C GLN A 263 -12.06 -18.81 9.47
N TYR A 264 -11.65 -18.54 10.69
CA TYR A 264 -11.96 -17.32 11.42
C TYR A 264 -10.78 -16.34 11.38
N ARG A 265 -11.05 -15.06 11.62
CA ARG A 265 -9.99 -14.10 11.89
C ARG A 265 -9.37 -14.41 13.24
N VAL A 266 -8.05 -14.39 13.31
CA VAL A 266 -7.29 -14.55 14.56
C VAL A 266 -6.71 -13.20 14.97
N MET A 267 -6.89 -12.84 16.23
CA MET A 267 -6.25 -11.70 16.88
C MET A 267 -5.16 -12.24 17.80
N ALA A 268 -3.90 -11.99 17.47
CA ALA A 268 -2.75 -12.49 18.21
C ALA A 268 -2.06 -11.37 18.99
N SER A 269 -1.43 -11.73 20.08
CA SER A 269 -0.61 -10.83 20.89
C SER A 269 0.68 -11.51 21.32
N ILE A 270 1.73 -10.71 21.47
CA ILE A 270 3.06 -11.15 21.87
C ILE A 270 3.46 -10.51 23.19
N ALA A 271 4.21 -11.22 24.00
CA ALA A 271 4.93 -10.59 25.08
C ALA A 271 6.40 -10.96 25.02
N THR A 272 7.26 -10.03 25.35
CA THR A 272 8.72 -10.17 25.37
C THR A 272 9.24 -9.84 26.75
N ASP A 273 10.21 -10.63 27.22
CA ASP A 273 10.89 -10.44 28.50
C ASP A 273 12.38 -10.22 28.23
N ASP A 274 12.89 -9.06 28.58
CA ASP A 274 14.30 -8.69 28.47
C ASP A 274 15.13 -9.11 29.70
N GLY A 275 14.47 -9.70 30.68
CA GLY A 275 15.04 -10.10 31.97
C GLY A 275 14.89 -9.04 33.07
N LYS A 276 14.32 -7.87 32.75
CA LYS A 276 13.96 -6.83 33.73
C LYS A 276 12.46 -6.52 33.68
N THR A 277 11.90 -6.50 32.47
CA THR A 277 10.53 -6.09 32.22
C THR A 277 9.89 -7.04 31.22
N ILE A 278 8.63 -7.38 31.46
CA ILE A 278 7.80 -8.08 30.48
C ILE A 278 6.92 -7.05 29.78
N THR A 279 7.06 -6.93 28.47
CA THR A 279 6.21 -6.05 27.65
C THR A 279 5.26 -6.89 26.82
N SER A 280 3.95 -6.74 27.03
CA SER A 280 2.92 -7.36 26.19
C SER A 280 2.38 -6.35 25.18
N ARG A 281 2.18 -6.79 23.94
CA ARG A 281 1.70 -5.97 22.83
C ARG A 281 0.72 -6.75 21.95
N GLY A 282 -0.36 -6.14 21.55
CA GLY A 282 -1.39 -6.68 20.66
C GLY A 282 -2.32 -5.57 20.17
N TRP A 283 -3.17 -5.82 19.22
CA TRP A 283 -3.48 -7.07 18.59
C TRP A 283 -2.93 -7.11 17.16
N TYR A 284 -2.41 -8.25 16.77
CA TYR A 284 -2.02 -8.53 15.39
C TYR A 284 -3.14 -9.32 14.71
N ARG A 285 -3.67 -8.77 13.63
CA ARG A 285 -4.77 -9.38 12.89
C ARG A 285 -4.24 -10.33 11.83
N ILE A 286 -4.69 -11.59 11.86
CA ILE A 286 -4.27 -12.64 10.94
C ILE A 286 -5.51 -13.21 10.27
N GLU A 287 -5.67 -12.97 8.96
CA GLU A 287 -6.80 -13.49 8.20
C GLU A 287 -6.66 -15.01 7.96
N PRO A 288 -7.78 -15.72 7.67
CA PRO A 288 -7.77 -17.15 7.38
C PRO A 288 -6.72 -17.52 6.31
N GLY A 289 -5.94 -18.57 6.58
CA GLY A 289 -4.91 -19.08 5.68
C GLY A 289 -3.68 -18.18 5.51
N LYS A 290 -3.54 -17.12 6.33
CA LYS A 290 -2.40 -16.20 6.28
C LYS A 290 -1.43 -16.45 7.43
N CYS A 291 -0.16 -16.08 7.17
CA CYS A 291 0.88 -16.02 8.19
C CYS A 291 1.32 -14.57 8.40
N LEU A 292 1.82 -14.27 9.60
CA LEU A 292 2.33 -12.97 10.00
C LEU A 292 3.62 -13.17 10.81
N HIS A 293 4.58 -12.29 10.61
CA HIS A 293 5.81 -12.22 11.40
C HIS A 293 5.66 -11.07 12.41
N PRO A 294 5.44 -11.35 13.71
CA PRO A 294 5.32 -10.28 14.70
C PRO A 294 6.64 -9.54 14.82
N ASP A 295 6.58 -8.23 14.88
CA ASP A 295 7.76 -7.40 15.07
C ASP A 295 8.28 -7.54 16.51
N VAL A 296 9.40 -8.22 16.66
CA VAL A 296 10.07 -8.43 17.94
C VAL A 296 11.37 -7.64 17.92
N THR A 297 11.38 -6.52 18.62
CA THR A 297 12.57 -5.68 18.75
C THR A 297 13.54 -6.20 19.81
N GLY A 298 14.83 -6.04 19.55
CA GLY A 298 15.89 -6.48 20.47
C GLY A 298 16.13 -7.99 20.49
N GLN A 299 16.74 -8.46 21.58
CA GLN A 299 16.99 -9.90 21.84
C GLN A 299 16.33 -10.27 23.17
N PRO A 300 15.01 -10.55 23.18
CA PRO A 300 14.34 -10.93 24.40
C PRO A 300 14.85 -12.27 24.92
N ARG A 301 14.93 -12.43 26.23
CA ARG A 301 15.27 -13.70 26.87
C ARG A 301 14.16 -14.72 26.74
N ARG A 302 12.90 -14.25 26.76
CA ARG A 302 11.70 -15.09 26.64
C ARG A 302 10.68 -14.39 25.76
N ILE A 303 9.95 -15.19 25.01
CA ILE A 303 8.85 -14.75 24.19
C ILE A 303 7.61 -15.53 24.60
N PHE A 304 6.46 -14.87 24.62
CA PHE A 304 5.18 -15.48 24.93
C PHE A 304 4.16 -15.09 23.85
N SER A 305 3.20 -15.96 23.57
CA SER A 305 2.15 -15.77 22.59
C SER A 305 0.78 -16.07 23.17
N PHE A 306 -0.19 -15.27 22.82
CA PHE A 306 -1.60 -15.52 23.02
C PHE A 306 -2.36 -15.14 21.76
N ALA A 307 -3.40 -15.90 21.42
CA ALA A 307 -4.27 -15.56 20.29
C ALA A 307 -5.69 -16.02 20.56
N GLU A 308 -6.66 -15.36 19.92
CA GLU A 308 -8.07 -15.73 19.96
C GLU A 308 -8.70 -15.56 18.57
N ALA A 309 -9.63 -16.45 18.23
CA ALA A 309 -10.45 -16.31 17.04
C ALA A 309 -11.62 -15.36 17.31
N VAL A 310 -11.89 -14.47 16.35
CA VAL A 310 -12.99 -13.50 16.47
C VAL A 310 -13.90 -13.51 15.26
N ASP A 311 -15.15 -13.10 15.47
CA ASP A 311 -16.12 -12.87 14.39
C ASP A 311 -15.91 -11.50 13.71
N SER A 312 -16.77 -11.16 12.78
CA SER A 312 -16.73 -9.87 12.06
C SER A 312 -16.95 -8.65 12.98
N THR A 313 -17.53 -8.83 14.15
CA THR A 313 -17.79 -7.79 15.15
C THR A 313 -16.69 -7.69 16.20
N GLY A 314 -15.66 -8.57 16.14
CA GLY A 314 -14.57 -8.62 17.12
C GLY A 314 -14.87 -9.45 18.37
N ARG A 315 -16.00 -10.18 18.43
CA ARG A 315 -16.32 -11.05 19.57
C ARG A 315 -15.60 -12.38 19.42
N THR A 316 -15.08 -12.88 20.53
CA THR A 316 -14.39 -14.17 20.58
C THR A 316 -15.31 -15.31 20.14
N ILE A 317 -14.90 -16.11 19.17
CA ILE A 317 -15.57 -17.32 18.72
C ILE A 317 -15.56 -18.35 19.86
N LYS A 318 -16.69 -19.04 20.04
CA LYS A 318 -16.81 -20.13 21.02
C LYS A 318 -17.14 -21.43 20.29
N ILE A 319 -16.41 -22.50 20.63
CA ILE A 319 -16.67 -23.87 20.19
C ILE A 319 -17.06 -24.68 21.42
N ASN A 320 -18.23 -25.32 21.39
CA ASN A 320 -18.77 -26.06 22.55
C ASN A 320 -18.75 -25.20 23.83
N SER A 321 -19.17 -23.93 23.73
CA SER A 321 -19.22 -22.94 24.80
C SER A 321 -17.84 -22.50 25.35
N ARG A 322 -16.72 -22.97 24.79
CA ARG A 322 -15.37 -22.57 25.18
C ARG A 322 -14.80 -21.57 24.16
N PRO A 323 -14.13 -20.51 24.64
CA PRO A 323 -13.44 -19.59 23.74
C PRO A 323 -12.44 -20.34 22.87
N LEU A 324 -12.43 -20.05 21.56
CA LEU A 324 -11.40 -20.54 20.67
C LEU A 324 -10.18 -19.62 20.79
N ASN A 325 -9.25 -20.03 21.63
CA ASN A 325 -8.00 -19.30 21.86
C ASN A 325 -6.81 -20.26 21.94
N TRP A 326 -5.63 -19.70 21.78
CA TRP A 326 -4.33 -20.39 21.85
C TRP A 326 -3.43 -19.61 22.78
N GLY A 327 -3.02 -20.26 23.85
CA GLY A 327 -2.20 -19.65 24.89
C GLY A 327 -1.78 -20.67 25.93
N GLY A 328 -1.35 -20.20 27.08
CA GLY A 328 -0.80 -21.01 28.16
C GLY A 328 -1.13 -20.48 29.54
N SER A 329 -0.25 -20.77 30.50
CA SER A 329 -0.48 -20.49 31.92
C SER A 329 0.08 -19.15 32.40
N THR A 330 0.86 -18.43 31.59
CA THR A 330 1.45 -17.14 32.00
C THR A 330 0.42 -16.04 31.83
N MET A 331 -0.12 -15.54 32.95
CA MET A 331 -1.15 -14.49 32.93
C MET A 331 -0.52 -13.13 32.70
N LEU A 332 -0.89 -12.46 31.59
CA LEU A 332 -0.45 -11.11 31.25
C LEU A 332 -1.65 -10.23 30.87
N CYS A 333 -1.48 -8.91 31.03
CA CYS A 333 -2.56 -7.97 30.77
C CYS A 333 -2.79 -7.74 29.28
N THR A 334 -4.08 -7.72 28.90
CA THR A 334 -4.58 -7.36 27.56
C THR A 334 -5.76 -6.40 27.69
N ARG A 335 -6.20 -5.81 26.58
CA ARG A 335 -7.49 -5.08 26.48
C ARG A 335 -8.08 -5.30 25.09
N GLU A 336 -9.35 -4.94 24.88
CA GLU A 336 -10.05 -5.11 23.60
C GLU A 336 -9.42 -4.31 22.44
N ALA A 337 -8.91 -3.09 22.73
CA ALA A 337 -8.23 -2.27 21.74
C ALA A 337 -6.74 -2.62 21.65
N GLN A 338 -6.05 -2.07 20.63
CA GLN A 338 -4.60 -2.11 20.51
C GLN A 338 -3.93 -1.70 21.83
N PHE A 339 -2.86 -2.40 22.22
CA PHE A 339 -2.19 -2.15 23.50
C PHE A 339 -0.70 -2.45 23.48
N GLU A 340 0.01 -1.80 24.39
CA GLU A 340 1.35 -2.14 24.80
C GLU A 340 1.47 -1.87 26.31
N PHE A 341 1.81 -2.87 27.10
CA PHE A 341 1.94 -2.78 28.56
C PHE A 341 3.28 -3.33 29.02
N THR A 342 3.96 -2.57 29.86
CA THR A 342 5.18 -3.00 30.57
C THR A 342 4.87 -3.50 31.98
N GLU A 343 3.73 -3.08 32.57
CA GLU A 343 3.26 -3.51 33.87
C GLU A 343 2.25 -4.64 33.70
N GLN A 344 2.54 -5.80 34.26
CA GLN A 344 1.75 -7.03 34.08
C GLN A 344 0.99 -7.47 35.34
N GLY A 345 1.08 -6.73 36.43
CA GLY A 345 0.33 -6.98 37.68
C GLY A 345 -1.06 -6.33 37.67
N ASP A 346 -1.99 -6.90 38.47
CA ASP A 346 -3.28 -6.29 38.78
C ASP A 346 -4.11 -5.85 37.57
N CYS A 347 -4.21 -6.70 36.55
CA CYS A 347 -4.94 -6.38 35.32
C CYS A 347 -6.39 -5.95 35.60
N GLY A 348 -7.13 -6.71 36.40
CA GLY A 348 -8.55 -6.44 36.72
C GLY A 348 -8.80 -5.06 37.35
N PRO A 349 -8.12 -4.70 38.45
CA PRO A 349 -8.25 -3.38 39.09
C PRO A 349 -7.92 -2.21 38.15
N ARG A 350 -7.11 -2.44 37.10
CA ARG A 350 -6.76 -1.46 36.08
C ARG A 350 -7.75 -1.43 34.89
N GLY A 351 -8.83 -2.20 34.96
CA GLY A 351 -9.80 -2.31 33.87
C GLY A 351 -9.26 -3.07 32.65
N LEU A 352 -8.28 -3.94 32.86
CA LEU A 352 -7.67 -4.76 31.82
C LEU A 352 -8.09 -6.22 31.98
N ASN A 353 -8.01 -6.99 30.91
CA ASN A 353 -8.21 -8.42 30.91
C ASN A 353 -6.90 -9.14 31.27
N ALA A 354 -7.01 -10.27 31.95
CA ALA A 354 -5.89 -11.18 32.14
C ALA A 354 -5.99 -12.33 31.15
N SER A 355 -5.01 -12.46 30.26
CA SER A 355 -4.96 -13.51 29.24
C SER A 355 -3.81 -14.46 29.49
N GLY A 356 -4.02 -15.76 29.28
CA GLY A 356 -3.01 -16.80 29.48
C GLY A 356 -2.11 -16.91 28.28
N TYR A 357 -0.87 -16.50 28.39
CA TYR A 357 0.14 -16.61 27.34
C TYR A 357 0.93 -17.90 27.42
N GLU A 358 1.22 -18.49 26.27
CA GLU A 358 2.14 -19.62 26.17
C GLU A 358 3.57 -19.13 25.96
N ARG A 359 4.50 -19.71 26.74
CA ARG A 359 5.93 -19.46 26.55
C ARG A 359 6.42 -20.14 25.27
N ILE A 360 7.13 -19.38 24.46
CA ILE A 360 7.72 -19.87 23.22
C ILE A 360 9.22 -20.09 23.44
N ASP A 361 9.63 -21.34 23.34
CA ASP A 361 11.05 -21.67 23.36
C ASP A 361 11.61 -21.52 21.95
N MET A 362 12.53 -20.57 21.79
CA MET A 362 13.25 -20.30 20.57
C MET A 362 14.61 -20.97 20.61
N ALA A 363 14.86 -21.89 19.68
CA ALA A 363 16.21 -22.41 19.50
C ALA A 363 17.09 -21.32 18.85
N ALA A 364 18.34 -21.18 19.29
CA ALA A 364 19.26 -20.20 18.75
C ALA A 364 19.44 -20.41 17.23
N GLY A 365 19.12 -19.37 16.44
CA GLY A 365 19.27 -19.37 14.99
C GLY A 365 18.20 -20.13 14.19
N ALA A 366 17.16 -20.68 14.84
CA ALA A 366 16.05 -21.35 14.16
C ALA A 366 14.76 -20.54 14.32
N GLY A 367 14.09 -20.27 13.23
CA GLY A 367 12.75 -19.70 13.25
C GLY A 367 11.72 -20.68 13.86
N LYS A 368 10.67 -20.16 14.50
CA LYS A 368 9.55 -20.96 15.01
C LYS A 368 8.24 -20.51 14.43
N THR A 369 7.51 -21.45 13.84
CA THR A 369 6.15 -21.22 13.36
C THR A 369 5.15 -21.77 14.38
N ILE A 370 4.23 -20.90 14.81
CA ILE A 370 3.05 -21.26 15.61
C ILE A 370 1.85 -21.27 14.68
N ARG A 371 1.09 -22.38 14.71
CA ARG A 371 -0.12 -22.52 13.91
C ARG A 371 -1.35 -22.46 14.80
N PHE A 372 -2.24 -21.55 14.49
CA PHE A 372 -3.53 -21.45 15.14
C PHE A 372 -4.51 -22.30 14.34
N GLY A 373 -4.73 -23.54 14.78
CA GLY A 373 -5.61 -24.51 14.13
C GLY A 373 -6.86 -24.79 14.96
N MET A 374 -7.82 -25.52 14.37
CA MET A 374 -8.99 -25.99 15.11
C MET A 374 -8.56 -27.06 16.13
N PRO A 375 -9.17 -27.11 17.33
CA PRO A 375 -8.88 -28.11 18.36
C PRO A 375 -9.29 -29.52 17.93
#